data_992f6629f451143121ce1de3a5a7e059
#
_entry.id   992f6629f451143121ce1de3a5a7e059
#
_cell.length_a   1.000
_cell.length_b   1.000
_cell.length_c   1.000
_cell.angle_alpha   90.00
_cell.angle_beta   90.00
_cell.angle_gamma   90.00
#
_symmetry.space_group_name_H-M   'P 1'
#
loop_
_entity.id
_entity.type
_entity.pdbx_description
1 polymer ?
#
loop_
_entity_poly.entity_id
_entity_poly.type
_entity_poly.pdbx_seq_one_letter_code
_entity_poly.pdbx_strand_id
1 'polypeptide(L)'
;MSSLANIVILGDYERALRRFSNWETLDQRTKITIHHEPLQGEALYEAVKDADVIAIVRDRSPFNEALIARLSKLKMLMFTGERNGTLDAAALLSRNIPIACTYGGPSKETTAELTWALILGAAKRLVEQRALLASGGWRDAHSVLPMLSGQRLGILGLGAIGSRVARVGQAFGME
;
A
#
# COMPACT_ATOMS: atom_id res chain seq x y z
N MET A 1 37.36 1.21 -11.49
CA MET A 1 36.46 0.64 -10.43
C MET A 1 35.04 0.89 -10.91
N SER A 2 34.25 -0.15 -11.12
CA SER A 2 32.81 -0.01 -11.48
C SER A 2 32.12 0.70 -10.32
N SER A 3 31.45 1.84 -10.58
CA SER A 3 30.66 2.53 -9.55
C SER A 3 29.52 1.60 -9.10
N LEU A 4 29.25 1.58 -7.79
CA LEU A 4 28.10 0.85 -7.25
C LEU A 4 26.81 1.40 -7.88
N ALA A 5 25.88 0.52 -8.26
CA ALA A 5 24.59 0.95 -8.76
C ALA A 5 23.82 1.71 -7.65
N ASN A 6 23.21 2.83 -8.00
CA ASN A 6 22.45 3.66 -7.08
C ASN A 6 20.96 3.27 -7.13
N ILE A 7 20.44 2.73 -6.04
CA ILE A 7 19.04 2.33 -5.90
C ILE A 7 18.34 3.33 -4.98
N VAL A 8 17.24 3.90 -5.44
CA VAL A 8 16.38 4.76 -4.62
C VAL A 8 15.03 4.09 -4.42
N ILE A 9 14.62 3.95 -3.17
CA ILE A 9 13.34 3.35 -2.79
C ILE A 9 12.46 4.44 -2.18
N LEU A 10 11.23 4.53 -2.66
CA LEU A 10 10.26 5.56 -2.26
C LEU A 10 9.01 4.94 -1.62
N GLY A 11 8.47 5.62 -0.63
CA GLY A 11 7.17 5.27 -0.05
C GLY A 11 7.19 4.20 1.03
N ASP A 12 8.34 3.91 1.65
CA ASP A 12 8.42 3.01 2.82
C ASP A 12 8.01 3.74 4.12
N TYR A 13 6.76 4.22 4.15
CA TYR A 13 6.23 5.02 5.28
C TYR A 13 6.22 4.23 6.60
N GLU A 14 6.05 2.92 6.51
CA GLU A 14 6.05 2.00 7.65
C GLU A 14 7.46 1.65 8.15
N ARG A 15 8.53 2.08 7.45
CA ARG A 15 9.93 1.72 7.74
C ARG A 15 10.13 0.21 7.86
N ALA A 16 9.49 -0.53 6.97
CA ALA A 16 9.33 -1.97 7.11
C ALA A 16 10.11 -2.78 6.06
N LEU A 17 10.50 -2.19 4.94
CA LEU A 17 11.10 -2.93 3.83
C LEU A 17 12.32 -3.76 4.23
N ARG A 18 13.20 -3.19 5.06
CA ARG A 18 14.39 -3.90 5.55
C ARG A 18 14.07 -5.16 6.37
N ARG A 19 12.84 -5.30 6.86
CA ARG A 19 12.41 -6.43 7.72
C ARG A 19 11.97 -7.65 6.92
N PHE A 20 11.65 -7.49 5.62
CA PHE A 20 11.00 -8.54 4.83
C PHE A 20 11.94 -9.28 3.88
N SER A 21 13.23 -8.95 3.84
CA SER A 21 14.19 -9.60 2.95
C SER A 21 15.60 -9.54 3.50
N ASN A 22 16.46 -10.44 3.03
CA ASN A 22 17.90 -10.32 3.24
C ASN A 22 18.50 -9.34 2.24
N TRP A 23 19.00 -8.22 2.72
CA TRP A 23 19.56 -7.13 1.92
C TRP A 23 21.07 -7.20 1.77
N GLU A 24 21.75 -8.10 2.49
CA GLU A 24 23.22 -8.16 2.55
C GLU A 24 23.87 -8.22 1.16
N THR A 25 23.36 -9.08 0.27
CA THR A 25 23.92 -9.21 -1.08
C THR A 25 23.76 -7.94 -1.91
N LEU A 26 22.66 -7.20 -1.72
CA LEU A 26 22.43 -5.93 -2.39
C LEU A 26 23.29 -4.82 -1.80
N ASP A 27 23.36 -4.72 -0.47
CA ASP A 27 24.15 -3.71 0.22
C ASP A 27 25.64 -3.76 -0.14
N GLN A 28 26.18 -4.95 -0.40
CA GLN A 28 27.55 -5.13 -0.85
C GLN A 28 27.82 -4.65 -2.29
N ARG A 29 26.80 -4.59 -3.14
CA ARG A 29 26.90 -4.35 -4.58
C ARG A 29 26.27 -3.04 -5.05
N THR A 30 25.51 -2.37 -4.19
CA THR A 30 24.71 -1.21 -4.52
C THR A 30 24.74 -0.18 -3.40
N LYS A 31 24.46 1.07 -3.75
CA LYS A 31 24.13 2.12 -2.77
C LYS A 31 22.61 2.22 -2.71
N ILE A 32 22.01 1.96 -1.56
CA ILE A 32 20.56 1.99 -1.38
C ILE A 32 20.18 3.18 -0.51
N THR A 33 19.30 4.03 -1.03
CA THR A 33 18.66 5.13 -0.28
C THR A 33 17.16 4.85 -0.18
N ILE A 34 16.59 4.91 1.03
CA ILE A 34 15.16 4.68 1.28
C ILE A 34 14.54 5.96 1.82
N HIS A 35 13.50 6.44 1.15
CA HIS A 35 12.70 7.58 1.60
C HIS A 35 11.42 7.09 2.28
N HIS A 36 11.19 7.58 3.49
CA HIS A 36 10.08 7.20 4.35
C HIS A 36 8.95 8.23 4.37
N GLU A 37 9.18 9.37 3.75
CA GLU A 37 8.20 10.47 3.70
C GLU A 37 7.68 10.66 2.26
N PRO A 38 6.46 11.19 2.09
CA PRO A 38 5.95 11.52 0.76
C PRO A 38 6.79 12.59 0.09
N LEU A 39 7.25 12.32 -1.12
CA LEU A 39 7.98 13.28 -1.94
C LEU A 39 7.18 13.63 -3.19
N GLN A 40 7.18 14.91 -3.56
CA GLN A 40 6.47 15.43 -4.74
C GLN A 40 7.29 16.56 -5.41
N GLY A 41 6.97 16.83 -6.67
CA GLY A 41 7.56 17.94 -7.41
C GLY A 41 9.09 17.89 -7.45
N GLU A 42 9.73 19.00 -7.18
CA GLU A 42 11.19 19.12 -7.26
C GLU A 42 11.90 18.29 -6.18
N ALA A 43 11.33 18.14 -5.00
CA ALA A 43 11.90 17.28 -3.95
C ALA A 43 11.95 15.80 -4.38
N LEU A 44 10.93 15.32 -5.12
CA LEU A 44 10.93 13.98 -5.70
C LEU A 44 12.03 13.86 -6.76
N TYR A 45 12.14 14.83 -7.66
CA TYR A 45 13.19 14.83 -8.68
C TYR A 45 14.59 14.80 -8.06
N GLU A 46 14.87 15.68 -7.09
CA GLU A 46 16.18 15.72 -6.41
C GLU A 46 16.53 14.39 -5.73
N ALA A 47 15.55 13.72 -5.17
CA ALA A 47 15.75 12.42 -4.53
C ALA A 47 16.12 11.30 -5.52
N VAL A 48 15.64 11.38 -6.78
CA VAL A 48 15.77 10.27 -7.75
C VAL A 48 16.66 10.60 -8.97
N LYS A 49 17.09 11.84 -9.18
CA LYS A 49 17.81 12.27 -10.40
C LYS A 49 19.08 11.48 -10.71
N ASP A 50 19.74 10.94 -9.70
CA ASP A 50 20.97 10.17 -9.82
C ASP A 50 20.78 8.66 -9.68
N ALA A 51 19.53 8.18 -9.61
CA ALA A 51 19.22 6.77 -9.45
C ALA A 51 19.44 5.99 -10.77
N ASP A 52 20.11 4.84 -10.65
CA ASP A 52 20.14 3.82 -11.70
C ASP A 52 18.87 2.98 -11.69
N VAL A 53 18.36 2.70 -10.48
CA VAL A 53 17.13 1.93 -10.26
C VAL A 53 16.25 2.66 -9.26
N ILE A 54 14.97 2.79 -9.59
CA ILE A 54 13.95 3.33 -8.69
C ILE A 54 12.98 2.22 -8.33
N ALA A 55 12.72 2.05 -7.03
CA ALA A 55 11.68 1.17 -6.52
C ALA A 55 10.62 1.99 -5.77
N ILE A 56 9.35 1.84 -6.16
CA ILE A 56 8.24 2.56 -5.53
C ILE A 56 7.26 1.61 -4.84
N VAL A 57 6.84 1.99 -3.64
CA VAL A 57 5.85 1.22 -2.88
C VAL A 57 4.45 1.67 -3.29
N ARG A 58 3.75 0.82 -4.05
CA ARG A 58 2.39 1.08 -4.53
C ARG A 58 2.28 2.41 -5.29
N ASP A 59 1.14 3.06 -5.23
CA ASP A 59 0.81 4.33 -5.89
C ASP A 59 1.21 5.57 -5.04
N ARG A 60 2.27 5.45 -4.22
CA ARG A 60 2.65 6.48 -3.23
C ARG A 60 3.50 7.61 -3.82
N SER A 61 4.06 7.42 -5.01
CA SER A 61 4.93 8.39 -5.66
C SER A 61 4.54 8.55 -7.12
N PRO A 62 4.15 9.75 -7.59
CA PRO A 62 3.76 9.97 -8.98
C PRO A 62 4.97 10.06 -9.90
N PHE A 63 4.95 9.26 -10.97
CA PHE A 63 5.96 9.30 -12.05
C PHE A 63 5.29 9.61 -13.38
N ASN A 64 5.11 10.90 -13.66
CA ASN A 64 4.58 11.38 -14.92
C ASN A 64 5.69 11.51 -15.99
N GLU A 65 5.29 11.71 -17.24
CA GLU A 65 6.20 11.89 -18.37
C GLU A 65 7.26 12.99 -18.11
N ALA A 66 6.85 14.13 -17.58
CA ALA A 66 7.74 15.27 -17.34
C ALA A 66 8.87 14.93 -16.34
N LEU A 67 8.57 14.19 -15.28
CA LEU A 67 9.58 13.70 -14.34
C LEU A 67 10.48 12.67 -15.01
N ILE A 68 9.90 11.67 -15.69
CA ILE A 68 10.63 10.58 -16.34
C ILE A 68 11.61 11.14 -17.39
N ALA A 69 11.22 12.15 -18.15
CA ALA A 69 12.08 12.78 -19.16
C ALA A 69 13.37 13.37 -18.58
N ARG A 70 13.34 13.84 -17.32
CA ARG A 70 14.49 14.41 -16.61
C ARG A 70 15.45 13.36 -16.03
N LEU A 71 15.06 12.09 -15.94
CA LEU A 71 15.83 11.03 -15.31
C LEU A 71 16.80 10.36 -16.30
N SER A 72 17.90 11.02 -16.61
CA SER A 72 18.85 10.57 -17.64
C SER A 72 19.62 9.29 -17.28
N LYS A 73 19.77 8.99 -15.98
CA LYS A 73 20.53 7.83 -15.48
C LYS A 73 19.66 6.60 -15.23
N LEU A 74 18.35 6.75 -15.27
CA LEU A 74 17.43 5.67 -14.92
C LEU A 74 17.52 4.51 -15.90
N LYS A 75 17.81 3.32 -15.39
CA LYS A 75 17.94 2.06 -16.14
C LYS A 75 16.79 1.10 -15.92
N MET A 76 16.09 1.22 -14.79
CA MET A 76 14.98 0.37 -14.44
C MET A 76 14.07 1.05 -13.41
N LEU A 77 12.76 0.87 -13.54
CA LEU A 77 11.80 1.20 -12.49
C LEU A 77 11.06 -0.06 -12.06
N MET A 78 10.87 -0.21 -10.74
CA MET A 78 10.08 -1.30 -10.18
C MET A 78 9.06 -0.77 -9.18
N PHE A 79 7.94 -1.50 -9.03
CA PHE A 79 6.92 -1.14 -8.04
C PHE A 79 6.32 -2.37 -7.37
N THR A 80 5.82 -2.18 -6.16
CA THR A 80 5.11 -3.24 -5.44
C THR A 80 3.64 -3.27 -5.83
N GLY A 81 3.14 -4.46 -6.16
CA GLY A 81 1.77 -4.70 -6.63
C GLY A 81 1.69 -4.97 -8.12
N GLU A 82 0.51 -5.38 -8.57
CA GLU A 82 0.27 -5.79 -9.97
C GLU A 82 -0.01 -4.59 -10.92
N ARG A 83 -0.39 -3.45 -10.36
CA ARG A 83 -0.72 -2.23 -11.11
C ARG A 83 -0.26 -1.01 -10.34
N ASN A 84 0.04 0.05 -11.08
CA ASN A 84 0.35 1.36 -10.52
C ASN A 84 -0.35 2.43 -11.37
N GLY A 85 -1.29 3.17 -10.76
CA GLY A 85 -2.08 4.21 -11.42
C GLY A 85 -1.41 5.58 -11.48
N THR A 86 -0.27 5.75 -10.80
CA THR A 86 0.47 7.02 -10.76
C THR A 86 1.75 7.00 -11.60
N LEU A 87 1.97 5.88 -12.34
CA LEU A 87 3.14 5.68 -13.19
C LEU A 87 2.77 5.81 -14.67
N ASP A 88 3.44 6.69 -15.38
CA ASP A 88 3.39 6.72 -16.84
C ASP A 88 4.31 5.65 -17.44
N ALA A 89 3.74 4.45 -17.61
CA ALA A 89 4.47 3.32 -18.16
C ALA A 89 4.87 3.55 -19.63
N ALA A 90 4.06 4.28 -20.41
CA ALA A 90 4.35 4.55 -21.81
C ALA A 90 5.60 5.42 -21.94
N ALA A 91 5.77 6.44 -21.09
CA ALA A 91 6.95 7.28 -21.05
C ALA A 91 8.24 6.52 -20.71
N LEU A 92 8.17 5.51 -19.83
CA LEU A 92 9.33 4.65 -19.54
C LEU A 92 9.68 3.74 -20.72
N LEU A 93 8.67 3.09 -21.29
CA LEU A 93 8.85 2.14 -22.39
C LEU A 93 9.37 2.82 -23.66
N SER A 94 8.92 4.05 -23.97
CA SER A 94 9.43 4.83 -25.10
C SER A 94 10.93 5.14 -25.00
N ARG A 95 11.47 5.14 -23.79
CA ARG A 95 12.90 5.31 -23.49
C ARG A 95 13.65 3.98 -23.30
N ASN A 96 13.02 2.85 -23.59
CA ASN A 96 13.57 1.51 -23.34
C ASN A 96 13.95 1.26 -21.88
N ILE A 97 13.24 1.87 -20.92
CA ILE A 97 13.46 1.65 -19.50
C ILE A 97 12.51 0.52 -19.06
N PRO A 98 13.03 -0.65 -18.66
CA PRO A 98 12.22 -1.77 -18.23
C PRO A 98 11.48 -1.46 -16.94
N ILE A 99 10.26 -2.02 -16.84
CA ILE A 99 9.40 -1.93 -15.67
C ILE A 99 9.24 -3.32 -15.08
N ALA A 100 9.46 -3.45 -13.77
CA ALA A 100 9.17 -4.66 -13.01
C ALA A 100 8.08 -4.39 -11.97
N CYS A 101 7.32 -5.42 -11.65
CA CYS A 101 6.33 -5.36 -10.57
C CYS A 101 6.31 -6.65 -9.76
N THR A 102 5.75 -6.60 -8.57
CA THR A 102 5.57 -7.77 -7.73
C THR A 102 4.17 -8.34 -7.90
N TYR A 103 4.06 -9.67 -7.89
CA TYR A 103 2.80 -10.39 -7.95
C TYR A 103 2.54 -11.17 -6.67
N GLY A 104 1.26 -11.43 -6.40
CA GLY A 104 0.84 -12.31 -5.32
C GLY A 104 0.87 -11.65 -3.94
N GLY A 105 0.98 -12.51 -2.93
CA GLY A 105 0.86 -12.12 -1.53
C GLY A 105 -0.60 -12.04 -1.05
N PRO A 106 -0.81 -12.05 0.27
CA PRO A 106 -2.13 -12.14 0.91
C PRO A 106 -2.87 -10.79 0.99
N SER A 107 -2.59 -9.85 0.09
CA SER A 107 -3.16 -8.50 0.15
C SER A 107 -4.68 -8.46 0.03
N LYS A 108 -5.28 -9.44 -0.66
CA LYS A 108 -6.75 -9.54 -0.83
C LYS A 108 -7.41 -10.03 0.47
N GLU A 109 -6.76 -10.94 1.16
CA GLU A 109 -7.15 -11.44 2.48
C GLU A 109 -7.11 -10.31 3.50
N THR A 110 -5.98 -9.65 3.64
CA THR A 110 -5.76 -8.53 4.58
C THR A 110 -6.74 -7.37 4.35
N THR A 111 -7.05 -7.07 3.08
CA THR A 111 -8.05 -6.04 2.76
C THR A 111 -9.45 -6.45 3.20
N ALA A 112 -9.84 -7.71 3.02
CA ALA A 112 -11.12 -8.22 3.50
C ALA A 112 -11.20 -8.25 5.02
N GLU A 113 -10.12 -8.60 5.71
CA GLU A 113 -10.00 -8.55 7.17
C GLU A 113 -10.20 -7.13 7.70
N LEU A 114 -9.51 -6.14 7.13
CA LEU A 114 -9.69 -4.74 7.51
C LEU A 114 -11.13 -4.25 7.24
N THR A 115 -11.72 -4.67 6.13
CA THR A 115 -13.12 -4.34 5.81
C THR A 115 -14.04 -4.82 6.94
N TRP A 116 -13.89 -6.05 7.41
CA TRP A 116 -14.68 -6.58 8.51
C TRP A 116 -14.37 -5.95 9.85
N ALA A 117 -13.10 -5.63 10.11
CA ALA A 117 -12.74 -4.87 11.32
C ALA A 117 -13.44 -3.50 11.37
N LEU A 118 -13.55 -2.81 10.23
CA LEU A 118 -14.25 -1.53 10.14
C LEU A 118 -15.77 -1.70 10.25
N ILE A 119 -16.37 -2.69 9.58
CA ILE A 119 -17.81 -2.98 9.69
C ILE A 119 -18.19 -3.31 11.14
N LEU A 120 -17.46 -4.20 11.78
CA LEU A 120 -17.69 -4.58 13.17
C LEU A 120 -17.41 -3.41 14.12
N GLY A 121 -16.33 -2.66 13.89
CA GLY A 121 -15.98 -1.48 14.66
C GLY A 121 -17.09 -0.44 14.66
N ALA A 122 -17.64 -0.15 13.48
CA ALA A 122 -18.76 0.77 13.32
C ALA A 122 -20.06 0.22 13.94
N ALA A 123 -20.44 -1.02 13.61
CA ALA A 123 -21.68 -1.62 14.10
C ALA A 123 -21.68 -1.80 15.62
N LYS A 124 -20.53 -2.09 16.20
CA LYS A 124 -20.37 -2.28 17.66
C LYS A 124 -19.85 -1.04 18.37
N ARG A 125 -19.68 0.08 17.66
CA ARG A 125 -19.22 1.36 18.21
C ARG A 125 -17.99 1.20 19.12
N LEU A 126 -17.00 0.44 18.65
CA LEU A 126 -15.86 0.02 19.49
C LEU A 126 -15.08 1.18 20.10
N VAL A 127 -14.97 2.29 19.40
CA VAL A 127 -14.26 3.48 19.90
C VAL A 127 -14.99 4.09 21.07
N GLU A 128 -16.31 4.26 20.97
CA GLU A 128 -17.16 4.85 22.01
C GLU A 128 -17.27 3.92 23.21
N GLN A 129 -17.44 2.60 22.96
CA GLN A 129 -17.50 1.62 24.05
C GLN A 129 -16.17 1.56 24.83
N ARG A 130 -15.03 1.65 24.11
CA ARG A 130 -13.71 1.75 24.75
C ARG A 130 -13.58 3.00 25.61
N ALA A 131 -14.02 4.16 25.09
CA ALA A 131 -13.97 5.44 25.83
C ALA A 131 -14.84 5.38 27.09
N LEU A 132 -16.06 4.80 27.01
CA LEU A 132 -16.94 4.59 28.14
C LEU A 132 -16.28 3.76 29.23
N LEU A 133 -15.70 2.60 28.86
CA LEU A 133 -14.97 1.75 29.81
C LEU A 133 -13.77 2.46 30.43
N ALA A 134 -13.00 3.21 29.65
CA ALA A 134 -11.84 3.94 30.14
C ALA A 134 -12.21 5.05 31.15
N SER A 135 -13.44 5.60 31.07
CA SER A 135 -13.96 6.58 32.03
C SER A 135 -14.60 5.94 33.30
N GLY A 136 -14.50 4.63 33.43
CA GLY A 136 -15.10 3.89 34.55
C GLY A 136 -16.58 3.54 34.37
N GLY A 137 -17.17 3.84 33.22
CA GLY A 137 -18.53 3.43 32.86
C GLY A 137 -18.58 1.97 32.42
N TRP A 138 -19.77 1.38 32.49
CA TRP A 138 -20.01 -0.01 32.02
C TRP A 138 -20.98 -0.04 30.84
N ARG A 139 -22.15 0.57 31.01
CA ARG A 139 -23.20 0.66 29.99
C ARG A 139 -23.93 1.99 30.08
N ASP A 140 -24.37 2.50 28.95
CA ASP A 140 -25.19 3.71 28.82
C ASP A 140 -26.32 3.50 27.80
N ALA A 141 -27.09 4.55 27.50
CA ALA A 141 -28.15 4.50 26.50
C ALA A 141 -27.65 4.16 25.08
N HIS A 142 -26.37 4.35 24.79
CA HIS A 142 -25.76 4.05 23.50
C HIS A 142 -25.14 2.63 23.45
N SER A 143 -25.25 1.86 24.50
CA SER A 143 -24.72 0.49 24.56
C SER A 143 -25.68 -0.57 23.99
N VAL A 144 -26.82 -0.16 23.47
CA VAL A 144 -27.73 -1.02 22.69
C VAL A 144 -27.25 -1.01 21.24
N LEU A 145 -26.56 -2.07 20.85
CA LEU A 145 -25.85 -2.16 19.56
C LEU A 145 -26.61 -3.09 18.60
N PRO A 146 -26.58 -2.79 17.28
CA PRO A 146 -27.26 -3.62 16.29
C PRO A 146 -26.63 -5.03 16.20
N MET A 147 -27.45 -6.03 15.96
CA MET A 147 -27.05 -7.36 15.55
C MET A 147 -26.87 -7.36 14.03
N LEU A 148 -25.85 -8.03 13.51
CA LEU A 148 -25.62 -8.14 12.07
C LEU A 148 -26.47 -9.24 11.43
N SER A 149 -26.74 -10.31 12.16
CA SER A 149 -27.58 -11.40 11.67
C SER A 149 -28.96 -10.89 11.26
N GLY A 150 -29.42 -11.29 10.08
CA GLY A 150 -30.67 -10.81 9.45
C GLY A 150 -30.59 -9.43 8.81
N GLN A 151 -29.45 -8.77 8.88
CA GLN A 151 -29.23 -7.50 8.15
C GLN A 151 -28.73 -7.76 6.74
N ARG A 152 -28.98 -6.82 5.83
CA ARG A 152 -28.48 -6.89 4.44
C ARG A 152 -27.11 -6.26 4.31
N LEU A 153 -26.21 -6.96 3.62
CA LEU A 153 -24.88 -6.48 3.24
C LEU A 153 -24.83 -6.14 1.75
N GLY A 154 -24.91 -4.85 1.42
CA GLY A 154 -24.73 -4.41 0.05
C GLY A 154 -23.24 -4.39 -0.33
N ILE A 155 -22.88 -5.02 -1.45
CA ILE A 155 -21.50 -5.08 -1.96
C ILE A 155 -21.45 -4.53 -3.38
N LEU A 156 -20.68 -3.44 -3.56
CA LEU A 156 -20.38 -2.92 -4.88
C LEU A 156 -19.07 -3.55 -5.39
N GLY A 157 -19.19 -4.47 -6.37
CA GLY A 157 -18.07 -5.22 -6.92
C GLY A 157 -17.82 -6.56 -6.22
N LEU A 158 -18.22 -7.66 -6.85
CA LEU A 158 -18.08 -9.02 -6.33
C LEU A 158 -16.82 -9.72 -6.91
N GLY A 159 -15.69 -9.01 -6.92
CA GLY A 159 -14.37 -9.54 -7.30
C GLY A 159 -13.70 -10.30 -6.16
N ALA A 160 -12.39 -10.47 -6.26
CA ALA A 160 -11.62 -11.29 -5.30
C ALA A 160 -11.73 -10.83 -3.83
N ILE A 161 -11.85 -9.52 -3.56
CA ILE A 161 -12.04 -8.98 -2.22
C ILE A 161 -13.52 -9.05 -1.83
N GLY A 162 -14.43 -8.52 -2.67
CA GLY A 162 -15.86 -8.49 -2.37
C GLY A 162 -16.44 -9.87 -2.11
N SER A 163 -16.02 -10.91 -2.85
CA SER A 163 -16.44 -12.29 -2.60
C SER A 163 -15.97 -12.84 -1.24
N ARG A 164 -14.81 -12.40 -0.74
CA ARG A 164 -14.35 -12.76 0.61
C ARG A 164 -15.18 -12.06 1.68
N VAL A 165 -15.46 -10.77 1.48
CA VAL A 165 -16.33 -10.00 2.39
C VAL A 165 -17.71 -10.61 2.43
N ALA A 166 -18.32 -10.99 1.29
CA ALA A 166 -19.63 -11.62 1.21
C ALA A 166 -19.70 -12.93 1.99
N ARG A 167 -18.72 -13.82 1.84
CA ARG A 167 -18.67 -15.10 2.57
C ARG A 167 -18.66 -14.92 4.08
N VAL A 168 -17.93 -13.93 4.58
CA VAL A 168 -17.91 -13.62 6.02
C VAL A 168 -19.25 -13.04 6.46
N GLY A 169 -19.89 -12.18 5.64
CA GLY A 169 -21.23 -11.67 5.89
C GLY A 169 -22.27 -12.80 6.04
N GLN A 170 -22.22 -13.77 5.14
CA GLN A 170 -23.07 -14.97 5.23
C GLN A 170 -22.82 -15.76 6.53
N ALA A 171 -21.54 -15.89 6.93
CA ALA A 171 -21.22 -16.54 8.22
C ALA A 171 -21.74 -15.79 9.44
N PHE A 172 -21.94 -14.47 9.34
CA PHE A 172 -22.65 -13.66 10.35
C PHE A 172 -24.18 -13.72 10.23
N GLY A 173 -24.72 -14.50 9.29
CA GLY A 173 -26.18 -14.60 9.05
C GLY A 173 -26.75 -13.36 8.36
N MET A 174 -25.93 -12.62 7.61
CA MET A 174 -26.41 -11.49 6.80
C MET A 174 -26.92 -11.97 5.44
N GLU A 175 -27.81 -11.17 4.84
CA GLU A 175 -28.38 -11.37 3.50
C GLU A 175 -27.71 -10.46 2.46
#